data_ad56cce5ce5611baa23bde4b86091d4d
#
_entry.id   ad56cce5ce5611baa23bde4b86091d4d
#
_cell.length_a   1.000
_cell.length_b   1.000
_cell.length_c   1.000
_cell.angle_alpha   90.00
_cell.angle_beta   90.00
_cell.angle_gamma   90.00
#
_symmetry.space_group_name_H-M   'P 1'
#
loop_
_entity.id
_entity.type
_entity.pdbx_description
1 polymer ?
#
loop_
_entity_poly.entity_id
_entity_poly.type
_entity_poly.pdbx_seq_one_letter_code
_entity_poly.pdbx_strand_id
1 'polypeptide(L)'
;MGSEHSSEETQTCAKELATNINSNHSGILIDTIVSSILKVFQLGYNLMPSFSSSDNRETMALQNIQARIRMVLAYLIAQLGLAASQRNGGLLVLGTANVDESLVGYLTKYDCSSADINPIGSVSKIDLRKFLEMIYVKKEWGGLRTIIDSIPTAELRPLVDGKVAQTDEAEIGLTYEELSVIGRLRKPGGMGPYAMFVKLCQLWSDKYTVEEIEEKVRKFWWRYRVNRHKATVSTPAIHAENYSPDDHRNDHRPFLYPDLSYQFDRIREKVEEIKKEK
;
A
#
# COMPACT_ATOMS: atom_id res chain seq x y z
N MET A 1 10.95 -2.94 12.24
CA MET A 1 11.14 -1.52 12.65
C MET A 1 9.81 -0.98 13.13
N GLY A 2 9.58 -1.03 14.43
CA GLY A 2 8.37 -0.56 15.11
C GLY A 2 8.43 0.91 15.55
N SER A 3 7.30 1.44 15.95
CA SER A 3 7.15 2.73 16.63
C SER A 3 6.17 2.56 17.80
N GLU A 4 5.95 3.60 18.59
CA GLU A 4 4.89 3.63 19.61
C GLU A 4 3.48 3.36 19.05
N HIS A 5 3.31 3.42 17.72
CA HIS A 5 2.06 3.15 17.02
C HIS A 5 1.96 1.70 16.50
N SER A 6 3.00 0.90 16.66
CA SER A 6 3.03 -0.50 16.24
C SER A 6 2.51 -1.41 17.34
N SER A 7 1.57 -2.30 17.01
CA SER A 7 1.01 -3.24 17.97
C SER A 7 2.04 -4.28 18.45
N GLU A 8 1.89 -4.76 19.67
CA GLU A 8 2.71 -5.87 20.19
C GLU A 8 2.48 -7.17 19.40
N GLU A 9 1.26 -7.37 18.93
CA GLU A 9 0.88 -8.52 18.11
C GLU A 9 1.68 -8.57 16.81
N THR A 10 1.75 -7.46 16.06
CA THR A 10 2.54 -7.35 14.82
C THR A 10 4.03 -7.62 15.07
N GLN A 11 4.59 -7.09 16.16
CA GLN A 11 5.99 -7.31 16.51
C GLN A 11 6.27 -8.77 16.88
N THR A 12 5.36 -9.40 17.62
CA THR A 12 5.46 -10.83 18.00
C THR A 12 5.36 -11.73 16.78
N CYS A 13 4.36 -11.51 15.91
CA CYS A 13 4.19 -12.27 14.67
C CYS A 13 5.42 -12.17 13.76
N ALA A 14 6.02 -10.98 13.63
CA ALA A 14 7.22 -10.79 12.83
C ALA A 14 8.42 -11.61 13.38
N LYS A 15 8.58 -11.65 14.70
CA LYS A 15 9.63 -12.43 15.37
C LYS A 15 9.42 -13.94 15.22
N GLU A 16 8.20 -14.40 15.42
CA GLU A 16 7.84 -15.82 15.25
C GLU A 16 8.04 -16.28 13.80
N LEU A 17 7.56 -15.51 12.84
CA LEU A 17 7.78 -15.82 11.43
C LEU A 17 9.25 -15.90 11.07
N ALA A 18 10.05 -14.93 11.52
CA ALA A 18 11.50 -14.93 11.30
C ALA A 18 12.16 -16.20 11.87
N THR A 19 11.73 -16.63 13.05
CA THR A 19 12.21 -17.90 13.66
C THR A 19 11.82 -19.10 12.81
N ASN A 20 10.58 -19.17 12.34
CA ASN A 20 10.07 -20.28 11.55
C ASN A 20 10.79 -20.45 10.20
N ILE A 21 11.16 -19.34 9.56
CA ILE A 21 11.90 -19.34 8.30
C ILE A 21 13.43 -19.32 8.49
N ASN A 22 13.90 -19.40 9.73
CA ASN A 22 15.32 -19.36 10.10
C ASN A 22 16.04 -18.11 9.55
N SER A 23 15.40 -16.94 9.68
CA SER A 23 15.99 -15.66 9.31
C SER A 23 16.41 -14.83 10.53
N ASN A 24 17.39 -13.94 10.33
CA ASN A 24 17.79 -13.00 11.37
C ASN A 24 16.68 -11.97 11.60
N HIS A 25 16.35 -11.71 12.85
CA HIS A 25 15.37 -10.70 13.24
C HIS A 25 16.00 -9.66 14.16
N SER A 26 15.75 -8.38 13.86
CA SER A 26 16.15 -7.25 14.70
C SER A 26 14.94 -6.35 14.95
N GLY A 27 14.51 -6.28 16.21
CA GLY A 27 13.50 -5.32 16.66
C GLY A 27 14.13 -3.94 16.85
N ILE A 28 13.76 -2.96 16.03
CA ILE A 28 14.28 -1.59 16.08
C ILE A 28 13.09 -0.64 16.27
N LEU A 29 13.17 0.23 17.29
CA LEU A 29 12.20 1.30 17.51
C LEU A 29 12.72 2.59 16.87
N ILE A 30 11.87 3.26 16.09
CA ILE A 30 12.23 4.45 15.30
C ILE A 30 11.91 5.78 16.01
N ASP A 31 11.26 5.75 17.16
CA ASP A 31 10.69 6.92 17.83
C ASP A 31 11.74 8.00 18.16
N THR A 32 12.92 7.58 18.61
CA THR A 32 14.03 8.52 18.89
C THR A 32 14.45 9.28 17.64
N ILE A 33 14.50 8.61 16.48
CA ILE A 33 14.89 9.24 15.21
C ILE A 33 13.80 10.19 14.75
N VAL A 34 12.54 9.75 14.80
CA VAL A 34 11.37 10.58 14.45
C VAL A 34 11.34 11.84 15.32
N SER A 35 11.45 11.70 16.63
CA SER A 35 11.47 12.83 17.59
C SER A 35 12.61 13.81 17.31
N SER A 36 13.79 13.30 16.94
CA SER A 36 14.95 14.16 16.62
C SER A 36 14.70 14.99 15.37
N ILE A 37 14.11 14.40 14.31
CA ILE A 37 13.78 15.11 13.08
C ILE A 37 12.71 16.18 13.33
N LEU A 38 11.67 15.84 14.12
CA LEU A 38 10.62 16.81 14.47
C LEU A 38 11.16 17.99 15.28
N LYS A 39 12.12 17.75 16.19
CA LYS A 39 12.81 18.83 16.92
C LYS A 39 13.59 19.75 15.98
N VAL A 40 14.29 19.19 14.99
CA VAL A 40 15.01 20.01 13.99
C VAL A 40 14.02 20.86 13.19
N PHE A 41 12.88 20.30 12.79
CA PHE A 41 11.84 21.03 12.10
C PHE A 41 11.26 22.16 12.97
N GLN A 42 10.96 21.85 14.24
CA GLN A 42 10.45 22.84 15.21
C GLN A 42 11.41 24.01 15.39
N LEU A 43 12.72 23.75 15.47
CA LEU A 43 13.73 24.81 15.59
C LEU A 43 13.76 25.74 14.36
N GLY A 44 13.52 25.19 13.17
CA GLY A 44 13.52 25.97 11.93
C GLY A 44 12.23 26.71 11.63
N TYR A 45 11.09 26.16 12.02
CA TYR A 45 9.77 26.65 11.59
C TYR A 45 8.82 26.99 12.75
N ASN A 46 9.24 26.83 13.99
CA ASN A 46 8.45 27.07 15.20
C ASN A 46 7.07 26.37 15.19
N LEU A 47 7.00 25.17 14.60
CA LEU A 47 5.81 24.32 14.53
C LEU A 47 6.19 22.90 14.94
N MET A 48 5.43 22.31 15.86
CA MET A 48 5.51 20.90 16.24
C MET A 48 4.25 20.19 15.73
N PRO A 49 4.34 19.35 14.70
CA PRO A 49 3.18 18.62 14.16
C PRO A 49 2.55 17.68 15.20
N SER A 50 1.23 17.54 15.16
CA SER A 50 0.47 16.69 16.08
C SER A 50 -0.61 15.86 15.35
N PHE A 51 -0.83 14.63 15.81
CA PHE A 51 -1.95 13.79 15.34
C PHE A 51 -3.32 14.33 15.80
N SER A 52 -3.36 15.18 16.82
CA SER A 52 -4.59 15.85 17.29
C SER A 52 -4.91 17.14 16.54
N SER A 53 -4.05 17.57 15.61
CA SER A 53 -4.29 18.76 14.80
C SER A 53 -5.49 18.57 13.87
N SER A 54 -6.25 19.63 13.67
CA SER A 54 -7.31 19.68 12.63
C SER A 54 -6.75 19.77 11.21
N ASP A 55 -5.46 20.07 11.05
CA ASP A 55 -4.78 20.12 9.75
C ASP A 55 -4.28 18.75 9.36
N ASN A 56 -4.93 18.15 8.37
CA ASN A 56 -4.54 16.83 7.84
C ASN A 56 -3.10 16.79 7.31
N ARG A 57 -2.48 17.91 6.98
CA ARG A 57 -1.08 17.96 6.54
C ARG A 57 -0.12 17.54 7.66
N GLU A 58 -0.43 17.89 8.91
CA GLU A 58 0.39 17.47 10.05
C GLU A 58 0.32 15.95 10.25
N THR A 59 -0.87 15.38 10.28
CA THR A 59 -1.08 13.94 10.38
C THR A 59 -0.36 13.18 9.25
N MET A 60 -0.48 13.67 8.01
CA MET A 60 0.22 13.06 6.87
C MET A 60 1.74 13.19 6.98
N ALA A 61 2.25 14.33 7.47
CA ALA A 61 3.68 14.53 7.67
C ALA A 61 4.24 13.55 8.70
N LEU A 62 3.54 13.35 9.82
CA LEU A 62 3.92 12.41 10.88
C LEU A 62 3.94 10.95 10.40
N GLN A 63 2.96 10.55 9.61
CA GLN A 63 2.95 9.21 8.99
C GLN A 63 4.09 9.06 7.97
N ASN A 64 4.25 10.05 7.11
CA ASN A 64 5.25 10.02 6.04
C ASN A 64 6.69 9.99 6.57
N ILE A 65 6.98 10.70 7.67
CA ILE A 65 8.34 10.67 8.25
C ILE A 65 8.67 9.29 8.82
N GLN A 66 7.73 8.63 9.50
CA GLN A 66 7.91 7.28 10.00
C GLN A 66 8.21 6.28 8.86
N ALA A 67 7.43 6.35 7.77
CA ALA A 67 7.61 5.47 6.63
C ALA A 67 8.99 5.68 5.96
N ARG A 68 9.44 6.93 5.80
CA ARG A 68 10.75 7.25 5.20
C ARG A 68 11.94 6.87 6.08
N ILE A 69 11.83 7.03 7.40
CA ILE A 69 12.87 6.60 8.33
C ILE A 69 13.13 5.10 8.24
N ARG A 70 12.08 4.30 8.07
CA ARG A 70 12.22 2.86 7.86
C ARG A 70 13.06 2.55 6.62
N MET A 71 12.90 3.31 5.53
CA MET A 71 13.72 3.15 4.33
C MET A 71 15.17 3.56 4.57
N VAL A 72 15.42 4.67 5.24
CA VAL A 72 16.79 5.10 5.58
C VAL A 72 17.52 4.02 6.38
N LEU A 73 16.85 3.47 7.40
CA LEU A 73 17.42 2.40 8.23
C LEU A 73 17.58 1.09 7.44
N ALA A 74 16.65 0.76 6.55
CA ALA A 74 16.74 -0.45 5.72
C ALA A 74 18.01 -0.43 4.86
N TYR A 75 18.28 0.68 4.20
CA TYR A 75 19.51 0.83 3.39
C TYR A 75 20.78 0.88 4.23
N LEU A 76 20.77 1.54 5.39
CA LEU A 76 21.91 1.53 6.30
C LEU A 76 22.24 0.10 6.77
N ILE A 77 21.23 -0.67 7.13
CA ILE A 77 21.38 -2.07 7.54
C ILE A 77 21.84 -2.93 6.35
N ALA A 78 21.30 -2.73 5.16
CA ALA A 78 21.69 -3.45 3.97
C ALA A 78 23.17 -3.23 3.62
N GLN A 79 23.67 -2.03 3.81
CA GLN A 79 25.09 -1.68 3.55
C GLN A 79 26.04 -2.18 4.63
N LEU A 80 25.68 -2.07 5.89
CA LEU A 80 26.58 -2.27 7.02
C LEU A 80 26.30 -3.53 7.85
N GLY A 81 25.14 -4.17 7.70
CA GLY A 81 24.73 -5.29 8.55
C GLY A 81 25.66 -6.50 8.46
N LEU A 82 26.18 -6.82 7.27
CA LEU A 82 27.18 -7.89 7.11
C LEU A 82 28.54 -7.49 7.70
N ALA A 83 28.97 -6.25 7.48
CA ALA A 83 30.22 -5.75 8.06
C ALA A 83 30.19 -5.76 9.59
N ALA A 84 29.07 -5.36 10.20
CA ALA A 84 28.87 -5.45 11.66
C ALA A 84 28.95 -6.89 12.20
N SER A 85 28.68 -7.88 11.36
CA SER A 85 28.80 -9.31 11.67
C SER A 85 30.13 -9.91 11.16
N GLN A 86 31.10 -9.09 10.81
CA GLN A 86 32.40 -9.50 10.26
C GLN A 86 32.29 -10.38 9.00
N ARG A 87 31.27 -10.15 8.18
CA ARG A 87 31.01 -10.84 6.91
C ARG A 87 31.24 -9.89 5.75
N ASN A 88 31.76 -10.41 4.64
CA ASN A 88 31.94 -9.66 3.40
C ASN A 88 30.61 -9.57 2.60
N GLY A 89 30.50 -8.53 1.77
CA GLY A 89 29.36 -8.31 0.88
C GLY A 89 28.40 -7.24 1.36
N GLY A 90 27.23 -7.19 0.76
CA GLY A 90 26.10 -6.31 1.09
C GLY A 90 24.78 -7.06 0.97
N LEU A 91 23.70 -6.44 1.37
CA LEU A 91 22.35 -6.98 1.28
C LEU A 91 21.50 -6.12 0.33
N LEU A 92 20.52 -6.72 -0.30
CA LEU A 92 19.48 -6.01 -1.04
C LEU A 92 18.31 -5.72 -0.12
N VAL A 93 17.70 -4.55 -0.29
CA VAL A 93 16.44 -4.19 0.37
C VAL A 93 15.29 -4.74 -0.47
N LEU A 94 14.45 -5.60 0.13
CA LEU A 94 13.28 -6.16 -0.53
C LEU A 94 12.05 -5.27 -0.28
N GLY A 95 11.37 -4.89 -1.36
CA GLY A 95 10.07 -4.23 -1.31
C GLY A 95 8.96 -5.22 -0.95
N THR A 96 7.93 -4.73 -0.28
CA THR A 96 6.79 -5.53 0.21
C THR A 96 5.43 -4.97 -0.23
N ALA A 97 5.40 -3.94 -1.08
CA ALA A 97 4.17 -3.41 -1.64
C ALA A 97 3.59 -4.39 -2.67
N ASN A 98 2.34 -4.77 -2.50
CA ASN A 98 1.62 -5.58 -3.48
C ASN A 98 1.10 -4.74 -4.65
N VAL A 99 0.56 -5.39 -5.69
CA VAL A 99 0.09 -4.68 -6.89
C VAL A 99 -1.09 -3.75 -6.61
N ASP A 100 -2.00 -4.14 -5.71
CA ASP A 100 -3.21 -3.36 -5.41
C ASP A 100 -2.84 -2.04 -4.72
N GLU A 101 -1.93 -2.08 -3.73
CA GLU A 101 -1.38 -0.90 -3.05
C GLU A 101 -0.62 0.00 -4.02
N SER A 102 0.26 -0.59 -4.82
CA SER A 102 1.11 0.14 -5.78
C SER A 102 0.28 0.83 -6.86
N LEU A 103 -0.80 0.21 -7.33
CA LEU A 103 -1.62 0.73 -8.42
C LEU A 103 -2.39 1.99 -8.00
N VAL A 104 -2.94 2.03 -6.80
CA VAL A 104 -3.62 3.19 -6.24
C VAL A 104 -2.69 4.16 -5.51
N GLY A 105 -1.40 3.81 -5.40
CA GLY A 105 -0.38 4.60 -4.71
C GLY A 105 -0.62 4.70 -3.20
N TYR A 106 -1.13 3.63 -2.59
CA TYR A 106 -1.25 3.50 -1.14
C TYR A 106 0.12 3.19 -0.53
N LEU A 107 0.98 4.17 -0.59
CA LEU A 107 2.36 4.17 -0.09
C LEU A 107 2.82 5.62 0.15
N THR A 108 3.87 5.79 0.91
CA THR A 108 4.55 7.07 1.03
C THR A 108 5.69 7.14 0.00
N LYS A 109 5.73 8.23 -0.78
CA LYS A 109 6.83 8.42 -1.74
C LYS A 109 8.18 8.40 -1.01
N TYR A 110 9.13 7.59 -1.49
CA TYR A 110 10.45 7.34 -0.89
C TYR A 110 10.42 6.55 0.44
N ASP A 111 9.41 5.74 0.67
CA ASP A 111 9.40 4.72 1.73
C ASP A 111 9.95 3.37 1.23
N CYS A 112 9.71 2.29 1.96
CA CYS A 112 10.17 0.95 1.60
C CYS A 112 9.63 0.42 0.26
N SER A 113 8.70 1.12 -0.40
CA SER A 113 8.30 0.83 -1.78
C SER A 113 9.37 1.20 -2.82
N SER A 114 10.39 1.97 -2.44
CA SER A 114 11.55 2.32 -3.28
C SER A 114 12.78 1.43 -3.01
N ALA A 115 12.55 0.16 -2.69
CA ALA A 115 13.57 -0.85 -2.41
C ALA A 115 14.39 -1.23 -3.67
N ASP A 116 15.38 -2.12 -3.52
CA ASP A 116 16.20 -2.58 -4.65
C ASP A 116 15.42 -3.51 -5.57
N ILE A 117 14.58 -4.38 -5.02
CA ILE A 117 13.77 -5.35 -5.75
C ILE A 117 12.45 -5.61 -5.02
N ASN A 118 11.35 -5.80 -5.78
CA ASN A 118 10.04 -6.14 -5.20
C ASN A 118 9.54 -7.50 -5.73
N PRO A 119 9.73 -8.59 -4.97
CA PRO A 119 9.32 -9.94 -5.39
C PRO A 119 7.81 -10.14 -5.52
N ILE A 120 7.00 -9.36 -4.79
CA ILE A 120 5.55 -9.50 -4.73
C ILE A 120 4.80 -8.34 -5.42
N GLY A 121 5.50 -7.49 -6.13
CA GLY A 121 4.93 -6.27 -6.71
C GLY A 121 3.89 -6.50 -7.81
N SER A 122 3.76 -7.70 -8.36
CA SER A 122 2.68 -8.10 -9.27
C SER A 122 1.72 -9.14 -8.69
N VAL A 123 1.73 -9.33 -7.37
CA VAL A 123 0.82 -10.25 -6.68
C VAL A 123 -0.25 -9.45 -5.95
N SER A 124 -1.52 -9.81 -6.13
CA SER A 124 -2.62 -9.15 -5.42
C SER A 124 -2.64 -9.50 -3.93
N LYS A 125 -3.24 -8.65 -3.10
CA LYS A 125 -3.41 -8.94 -1.66
C LYS A 125 -4.17 -10.24 -1.43
N ILE A 126 -5.17 -10.51 -2.27
CA ILE A 126 -5.98 -11.74 -2.21
C ILE A 126 -5.12 -12.97 -2.51
N ASP A 127 -4.29 -12.90 -3.54
CA ASP A 127 -3.44 -14.03 -3.91
C ASP A 127 -2.30 -14.24 -2.89
N LEU A 128 -1.78 -13.17 -2.30
CA LEU A 128 -0.86 -13.27 -1.16
C LEU A 128 -1.51 -13.99 0.02
N ARG A 129 -2.76 -13.65 0.36
CA ARG A 129 -3.50 -14.32 1.44
C ARG A 129 -3.66 -15.82 1.16
N LYS A 130 -4.10 -16.18 -0.06
CA LYS A 130 -4.21 -17.59 -0.47
C LYS A 130 -2.87 -18.33 -0.40
N PHE A 131 -1.79 -17.65 -0.80
CA PHE A 131 -0.45 -18.21 -0.68
C PHE A 131 -0.07 -18.48 0.78
N LEU A 132 -0.33 -17.53 1.69
CA LEU A 132 -0.08 -17.72 3.11
C LEU A 132 -0.92 -18.85 3.71
N GLU A 133 -2.19 -18.97 3.33
CA GLU A 133 -3.07 -20.07 3.72
C GLU A 133 -2.51 -21.43 3.26
N MET A 134 -2.05 -21.52 2.02
CA MET A 134 -1.39 -22.73 1.50
C MET A 134 -0.11 -23.08 2.29
N ILE A 135 0.72 -22.08 2.61
CA ILE A 135 1.93 -22.29 3.42
C ILE A 135 1.56 -22.73 4.83
N TYR A 136 0.54 -22.13 5.44
CA TYR A 136 0.08 -22.51 6.78
C TYR A 136 -0.33 -23.98 6.84
N VAL A 137 -1.14 -24.43 5.89
CA VAL A 137 -1.56 -25.86 5.80
C VAL A 137 -0.35 -26.79 5.64
N LYS A 138 0.66 -26.36 4.87
CA LYS A 138 1.85 -27.17 4.58
C LYS A 138 2.87 -27.19 5.72
N LYS A 139 3.00 -26.13 6.49
CA LYS A 139 4.08 -25.90 7.46
C LYS A 139 3.61 -25.82 8.91
N GLU A 140 2.32 -25.56 9.12
CA GLU A 140 1.69 -25.42 10.47
C GLU A 140 2.39 -24.38 11.38
N TRP A 141 2.94 -23.32 10.80
CA TRP A 141 3.60 -22.25 11.56
C TRP A 141 2.56 -21.42 12.33
N GLY A 142 2.55 -21.49 13.66
CA GLY A 142 1.52 -20.89 14.52
C GLY A 142 1.29 -19.38 14.29
N GLY A 143 2.36 -18.58 14.29
CA GLY A 143 2.26 -17.13 14.06
C GLY A 143 1.72 -16.75 12.68
N LEU A 144 1.78 -17.65 11.69
CA LEU A 144 1.26 -17.39 10.36
C LEU A 144 -0.28 -17.31 10.34
N ARG A 145 -0.96 -18.05 11.19
CA ARG A 145 -2.43 -17.99 11.31
C ARG A 145 -2.88 -16.61 11.78
N THR A 146 -2.23 -16.04 12.79
CA THR A 146 -2.50 -14.68 13.27
C THR A 146 -2.31 -13.64 12.17
N ILE A 147 -1.24 -13.77 11.36
CA ILE A 147 -0.99 -12.88 10.22
C ILE A 147 -2.11 -12.97 9.18
N ILE A 148 -2.59 -14.17 8.86
CA ILE A 148 -3.67 -14.40 7.88
C ILE A 148 -4.99 -13.78 8.35
N ASP A 149 -5.29 -13.89 9.63
CA ASP A 149 -6.54 -13.41 10.23
C ASP A 149 -6.52 -11.91 10.57
N SER A 150 -5.33 -11.29 10.61
CA SER A 150 -5.20 -9.86 10.92
C SER A 150 -5.77 -8.99 9.80
N ILE A 151 -6.34 -7.84 10.21
CA ILE A 151 -6.82 -6.82 9.27
C ILE A 151 -5.62 -6.03 8.74
N PRO A 152 -5.47 -5.88 7.41
CA PRO A 152 -4.39 -5.08 6.84
C PRO A 152 -4.41 -3.64 7.32
N THR A 153 -3.25 -3.17 7.79
CA THR A 153 -3.06 -1.81 8.33
C THR A 153 -1.62 -1.35 8.18
N ALA A 154 -1.43 -0.04 8.02
CA ALA A 154 -0.11 0.56 7.96
C ALA A 154 0.50 0.86 9.34
N GLU A 155 -0.29 0.85 10.43
CA GLU A 155 0.14 1.15 11.81
C GLU A 155 1.01 2.43 11.93
N LEU A 156 0.59 3.51 11.27
CA LEU A 156 1.30 4.80 11.26
C LEU A 156 0.61 5.86 12.11
N ARG A 157 -0.56 5.55 12.66
CA ARG A 157 -1.35 6.42 13.56
C ARG A 157 -1.37 5.89 14.98
N PRO A 158 -1.60 6.76 15.98
CA PRO A 158 -1.76 6.35 17.36
C PRO A 158 -2.80 5.23 17.52
N LEU A 159 -2.51 4.29 18.41
CA LEU A 159 -3.46 3.26 18.80
C LEU A 159 -4.62 3.92 19.58
N VAL A 160 -5.83 3.41 19.40
CA VAL A 160 -7.01 3.80 20.17
C VAL A 160 -7.34 2.64 21.11
N ASP A 161 -7.31 2.89 22.41
CA ASP A 161 -7.49 1.86 23.46
C ASP A 161 -6.58 0.62 23.25
N GLY A 162 -5.32 0.87 22.83
CA GLY A 162 -4.33 -0.18 22.57
C GLY A 162 -4.57 -0.97 21.28
N LYS A 163 -5.56 -0.59 20.47
CA LYS A 163 -5.92 -1.26 19.21
C LYS A 163 -5.63 -0.40 18.01
N VAL A 164 -5.34 -1.04 16.89
CA VAL A 164 -5.15 -0.39 15.61
C VAL A 164 -6.50 0.13 15.09
N ALA A 165 -6.62 1.44 14.94
CA ALA A 165 -7.81 2.09 14.40
C ALA A 165 -7.74 2.33 12.88
N GLN A 166 -6.54 2.30 12.32
CA GLN A 166 -6.28 2.52 10.90
C GLN A 166 -6.41 1.20 10.13
N THR A 167 -7.21 1.15 9.07
CA THR A 167 -7.26 0.01 8.16
C THR A 167 -7.03 0.48 6.73
N ASP A 168 -6.34 -0.33 5.95
CA ASP A 168 -6.01 0.00 4.56
C ASP A 168 -7.27 0.24 3.72
N GLU A 169 -8.25 -0.66 3.80
CA GLU A 169 -9.49 -0.56 3.02
C GLU A 169 -10.33 0.68 3.36
N ALA A 170 -10.39 1.07 4.63
CA ALA A 170 -11.07 2.30 5.03
C ALA A 170 -10.36 3.55 4.50
N GLU A 171 -9.03 3.58 4.51
CA GLU A 171 -8.26 4.70 3.97
C GLU A 171 -8.26 4.75 2.45
N ILE A 172 -8.17 3.61 1.79
CA ILE A 172 -8.29 3.50 0.32
C ILE A 172 -9.70 3.82 -0.10
N GLY A 173 -10.69 3.34 0.66
CA GLY A 173 -12.13 3.45 0.38
C GLY A 173 -12.61 2.46 -0.66
N LEU A 174 -11.87 1.37 -0.85
CA LEU A 174 -12.18 0.20 -1.70
C LEU A 174 -11.63 -1.03 -0.99
N THR A 175 -12.33 -2.16 -1.09
CA THR A 175 -11.81 -3.43 -0.59
C THR A 175 -10.72 -3.98 -1.49
N TYR A 176 -9.87 -4.86 -0.98
CA TYR A 176 -8.85 -5.52 -1.81
C TYR A 176 -9.46 -6.40 -2.91
N GLU A 177 -10.65 -6.96 -2.69
CA GLU A 177 -11.40 -7.68 -3.72
C GLU A 177 -11.82 -6.74 -4.86
N GLU A 178 -12.37 -5.57 -4.53
CA GLU A 178 -12.71 -4.54 -5.51
C GLU A 178 -11.48 -4.04 -6.25
N LEU A 179 -10.39 -3.77 -5.53
CA LEU A 179 -9.13 -3.33 -6.12
C LEU A 179 -8.56 -4.35 -7.10
N SER A 180 -8.59 -5.64 -6.77
CA SER A 180 -8.10 -6.70 -7.66
C SER A 180 -8.91 -6.77 -8.96
N VAL A 181 -10.24 -6.63 -8.90
CA VAL A 181 -11.10 -6.60 -10.10
C VAL A 181 -10.83 -5.35 -10.92
N ILE A 182 -10.90 -4.17 -10.30
CA ILE A 182 -10.70 -2.87 -10.96
C ILE A 182 -9.28 -2.76 -11.54
N GLY A 183 -8.29 -3.21 -10.77
CA GLY A 183 -6.90 -3.20 -11.18
C GLY A 183 -6.65 -4.03 -12.43
N ARG A 184 -7.22 -5.25 -12.52
CA ARG A 184 -7.11 -6.10 -13.71
C ARG A 184 -7.85 -5.53 -14.92
N LEU A 185 -8.96 -4.83 -14.73
CA LEU A 185 -9.61 -4.09 -15.80
C LEU A 185 -8.74 -2.93 -16.32
N ARG A 186 -7.95 -2.31 -15.44
CA ARG A 186 -6.97 -1.29 -15.83
C ARG A 186 -5.68 -1.89 -16.39
N LYS A 187 -5.13 -2.88 -15.71
CA LYS A 187 -3.84 -3.53 -16.03
C LYS A 187 -3.99 -5.06 -15.91
N PRO A 188 -4.07 -5.88 -16.96
CA PRO A 188 -3.73 -5.59 -18.37
C PRO A 188 -4.90 -5.11 -19.24
N GLY A 189 -6.12 -5.00 -18.71
CA GLY A 189 -7.33 -4.74 -19.52
C GLY A 189 -7.34 -3.40 -20.28
N GLY A 190 -6.48 -2.45 -19.91
CA GLY A 190 -6.34 -1.17 -20.62
C GLY A 190 -7.55 -0.23 -20.52
N MET A 191 -8.57 -0.56 -19.70
CA MET A 191 -9.80 0.19 -19.64
C MET A 191 -9.61 1.57 -19.03
N GLY A 192 -10.24 2.58 -19.63
CA GLY A 192 -10.46 3.90 -19.05
C GLY A 192 -11.69 3.93 -18.13
N PRO A 193 -12.00 5.10 -17.49
CA PRO A 193 -13.10 5.20 -16.53
C PRO A 193 -14.43 4.71 -17.06
N TYR A 194 -14.86 5.15 -18.24
CA TYR A 194 -16.15 4.83 -18.81
C TYR A 194 -16.29 3.33 -19.14
N ALA A 195 -15.30 2.77 -19.85
CA ALA A 195 -15.32 1.34 -20.20
C ALA A 195 -15.29 0.45 -18.93
N MET A 196 -14.50 0.85 -17.94
CA MET A 196 -14.45 0.17 -16.63
C MET A 196 -15.79 0.21 -15.93
N PHE A 197 -16.47 1.37 -15.88
CA PHE A 197 -17.80 1.51 -15.30
C PHE A 197 -18.81 0.58 -15.95
N VAL A 198 -18.91 0.60 -17.29
CA VAL A 198 -19.84 -0.25 -18.04
C VAL A 198 -19.55 -1.73 -17.76
N LYS A 199 -18.28 -2.13 -17.71
CA LYS A 199 -17.90 -3.52 -17.41
C LYS A 199 -18.26 -3.92 -15.99
N LEU A 200 -18.06 -3.03 -15.01
CA LEU A 200 -18.40 -3.28 -13.61
C LEU A 200 -19.91 -3.36 -13.39
N CYS A 201 -20.71 -2.58 -14.11
CA CYS A 201 -22.17 -2.71 -14.07
C CYS A 201 -22.65 -4.12 -14.50
N GLN A 202 -21.92 -4.78 -15.41
CA GLN A 202 -22.20 -6.16 -15.79
C GLN A 202 -21.72 -7.18 -14.73
N LEU A 203 -20.54 -6.95 -14.13
CA LEU A 203 -19.91 -7.88 -13.20
C LEU A 203 -20.51 -7.80 -11.77
N TRP A 204 -21.02 -6.64 -11.40
CA TRP A 204 -21.44 -6.35 -10.03
C TRP A 204 -22.92 -5.97 -9.90
N SER A 205 -23.74 -6.30 -10.92
CA SER A 205 -25.19 -6.02 -10.94
C SER A 205 -25.95 -6.53 -9.72
N ASP A 206 -25.50 -7.67 -9.18
CA ASP A 206 -26.13 -8.34 -8.04
C ASP A 206 -25.57 -7.88 -6.68
N LYS A 207 -24.45 -7.13 -6.69
CA LYS A 207 -23.74 -6.74 -5.49
C LYS A 207 -23.86 -5.26 -5.14
N TYR A 208 -23.95 -4.39 -6.14
CA TYR A 208 -23.92 -2.94 -5.98
C TYR A 208 -24.95 -2.25 -6.87
N THR A 209 -25.45 -1.12 -6.41
CA THR A 209 -26.21 -0.19 -7.24
C THR A 209 -25.31 0.48 -8.28
N VAL A 210 -25.90 1.05 -9.31
CA VAL A 210 -25.16 1.73 -10.38
C VAL A 210 -24.40 2.95 -9.86
N GLU A 211 -24.97 3.64 -8.86
CA GLU A 211 -24.36 4.78 -8.18
C GLU A 211 -23.14 4.36 -7.34
N GLU A 212 -23.24 3.27 -6.61
CA GLU A 212 -22.11 2.73 -5.85
C GLU A 212 -20.97 2.33 -6.78
N ILE A 213 -21.28 1.74 -7.93
CA ILE A 213 -20.28 1.40 -8.95
C ILE A 213 -19.62 2.68 -9.51
N GLU A 214 -20.41 3.72 -9.81
CA GLU A 214 -19.86 5.02 -10.22
C GLU A 214 -18.91 5.58 -9.18
N GLU A 215 -19.31 5.60 -7.89
CA GLU A 215 -18.47 6.11 -6.82
C GLU A 215 -17.15 5.35 -6.69
N LYS A 216 -17.20 4.01 -6.76
CA LYS A 216 -16.01 3.16 -6.70
C LYS A 216 -15.04 3.43 -7.88
N VAL A 217 -15.56 3.57 -9.09
CA VAL A 217 -14.78 3.93 -10.28
C VAL A 217 -14.14 5.30 -10.12
N ARG A 218 -14.91 6.31 -9.65
CA ARG A 218 -14.38 7.66 -9.38
C ARG A 218 -13.27 7.63 -8.35
N LYS A 219 -13.47 6.92 -7.23
CA LYS A 219 -12.51 6.79 -6.15
C LYS A 219 -11.20 6.15 -6.62
N PHE A 220 -11.28 5.03 -7.35
CA PHE A 220 -10.11 4.38 -7.93
C PHE A 220 -9.33 5.33 -8.86
N TRP A 221 -10.02 5.96 -9.82
CA TRP A 221 -9.37 6.81 -10.81
C TRP A 221 -8.81 8.11 -10.20
N TRP A 222 -9.45 8.63 -9.16
CA TRP A 222 -8.89 9.75 -8.41
C TRP A 222 -7.54 9.37 -7.79
N ARG A 223 -7.50 8.27 -7.03
CA ARG A 223 -6.25 7.79 -6.42
C ARG A 223 -5.19 7.44 -7.44
N TYR A 224 -5.57 6.72 -8.48
CA TYR A 224 -4.70 6.33 -9.57
C TYR A 224 -4.02 7.55 -10.22
N ARG A 225 -4.77 8.64 -10.45
CA ARG A 225 -4.25 9.87 -11.03
C ARG A 225 -3.33 10.64 -10.08
N VAL A 226 -3.82 11.01 -8.89
CA VAL A 226 -3.09 11.88 -7.98
C VAL A 226 -1.81 11.25 -7.46
N ASN A 227 -1.73 9.92 -7.43
CA ASN A 227 -0.60 9.17 -6.92
C ASN A 227 0.38 8.68 -8.01
N ARG A 228 0.13 8.95 -9.30
CA ARG A 228 1.04 8.48 -10.37
C ARG A 228 2.48 8.95 -10.21
N HIS A 229 2.71 10.14 -9.67
CA HIS A 229 4.05 10.62 -9.38
C HIS A 229 4.84 9.70 -8.43
N LYS A 230 4.18 8.88 -7.62
CA LYS A 230 4.84 7.92 -6.72
C LYS A 230 5.42 6.74 -7.49
N ALA A 231 4.80 6.34 -8.60
CA ALA A 231 5.27 5.23 -9.43
C ALA A 231 6.68 5.49 -10.02
N THR A 232 7.11 6.75 -10.15
CA THR A 232 8.43 7.11 -10.69
C THR A 232 9.59 6.66 -9.81
N VAL A 233 9.36 6.42 -8.53
CA VAL A 233 10.37 6.02 -7.54
C VAL A 233 10.12 4.66 -6.93
N SER A 234 9.03 3.99 -7.33
CA SER A 234 8.73 2.64 -6.88
C SER A 234 9.64 1.63 -7.59
N THR A 235 10.05 0.62 -6.85
CA THR A 235 10.85 -0.49 -7.38
C THR A 235 10.08 -1.22 -8.48
N PRO A 236 10.72 -1.55 -9.61
CA PRO A 236 10.13 -2.42 -10.61
C PRO A 236 9.69 -3.75 -10.01
N ALA A 237 8.45 -4.15 -10.29
CA ALA A 237 7.90 -5.41 -9.81
C ALA A 237 8.48 -6.60 -10.57
N ILE A 238 8.69 -7.73 -9.88
CA ILE A 238 8.85 -9.01 -10.55
C ILE A 238 7.46 -9.42 -11.07
N HIS A 239 7.36 -9.62 -12.39
CA HIS A 239 6.10 -9.94 -13.04
C HIS A 239 5.78 -11.43 -12.92
N ALA A 240 5.01 -11.79 -11.90
CA ALA A 240 4.48 -13.14 -11.76
C ALA A 240 3.34 -13.42 -12.76
N GLU A 241 2.60 -12.36 -13.15
CA GLU A 241 1.55 -12.37 -14.16
C GLU A 241 1.47 -11.01 -14.88
N ASN A 242 0.52 -10.86 -15.81
CA ASN A 242 0.29 -9.59 -16.51
C ASN A 242 -0.34 -8.48 -15.64
N TYR A 243 -0.85 -8.81 -14.46
CA TYR A 243 -1.33 -7.84 -13.49
C TYR A 243 -0.14 -7.25 -12.72
N SER A 244 0.25 -6.05 -13.09
CA SER A 244 1.43 -5.37 -12.52
C SER A 244 1.19 -3.86 -12.48
N PRO A 245 1.77 -3.14 -11.51
CA PRO A 245 1.72 -1.68 -11.49
C PRO A 245 2.54 -1.07 -12.62
N ASP A 246 3.49 -1.84 -13.16
CA ASP A 246 4.36 -1.47 -14.27
C ASP A 246 3.75 -1.88 -15.60
N ASP A 247 3.74 -0.96 -16.56
CA ASP A 247 3.42 -1.26 -17.94
C ASP A 247 4.41 -0.52 -18.83
N HIS A 248 5.54 -1.15 -19.05
CA HIS A 248 6.60 -0.56 -19.87
C HIS A 248 6.24 -0.38 -21.35
N ARG A 249 5.18 -1.05 -21.80
CA ARG A 249 4.71 -0.95 -23.20
C ARG A 249 3.76 0.22 -23.42
N ASN A 250 2.84 0.45 -22.48
CA ASN A 250 1.70 1.32 -22.71
C ASN A 250 1.69 2.59 -21.87
N ASP A 251 2.30 2.61 -20.69
CA ASP A 251 2.19 3.79 -19.84
C ASP A 251 3.54 4.38 -19.38
N HIS A 252 4.65 3.69 -19.57
CA HIS A 252 6.00 4.19 -19.27
C HIS A 252 6.11 4.97 -17.94
N ARG A 253 5.27 4.62 -16.93
CA ARG A 253 5.15 5.29 -15.64
C ARG A 253 4.89 6.80 -15.75
N PRO A 254 3.87 7.28 -16.50
CA PRO A 254 3.59 8.70 -16.54
C PRO A 254 3.27 9.21 -15.14
N PHE A 255 3.85 10.34 -14.74
CA PHE A 255 3.66 10.92 -13.42
C PHE A 255 2.42 11.81 -13.31
N LEU A 256 1.91 12.29 -14.45
CA LEU A 256 0.67 13.05 -14.55
C LEU A 256 -0.26 12.39 -15.55
N TYR A 257 -1.56 12.41 -15.22
CA TYR A 257 -2.61 11.97 -16.12
C TYR A 257 -3.45 13.17 -16.59
N PRO A 258 -3.97 13.11 -17.81
CA PRO A 258 -4.86 14.14 -18.32
C PRO A 258 -6.14 14.21 -17.47
N ASP A 259 -6.86 15.29 -17.63
CA ASP A 259 -8.21 15.40 -17.09
C ASP A 259 -9.12 14.35 -17.74
N LEU A 260 -9.90 13.66 -16.92
CA LEU A 260 -10.85 12.63 -17.32
C LEU A 260 -12.31 13.07 -17.13
N SER A 261 -12.55 14.38 -16.98
CA SER A 261 -13.88 14.94 -16.73
C SER A 261 -14.89 14.47 -17.77
N TYR A 262 -14.55 14.48 -19.04
CA TYR A 262 -15.41 13.99 -20.12
C TYR A 262 -15.88 12.55 -19.90
N GLN A 263 -14.98 11.64 -19.50
CA GLN A 263 -15.37 10.25 -19.23
C GLN A 263 -16.30 10.13 -18.02
N PHE A 264 -16.09 10.96 -17.00
CA PHE A 264 -16.95 10.98 -15.83
C PHE A 264 -18.33 11.63 -16.12
N ASP A 265 -18.41 12.56 -17.04
CA ASP A 265 -19.69 13.09 -17.53
C ASP A 265 -20.47 12.02 -18.28
N ARG A 266 -19.80 11.26 -19.14
CA ARG A 266 -20.41 10.11 -19.84
C ARG A 266 -20.88 9.01 -18.86
N ILE A 267 -20.18 8.80 -17.76
CA ILE A 267 -20.62 7.86 -16.70
C ILE A 267 -21.92 8.38 -16.07
N ARG A 268 -22.01 9.67 -15.73
CA ARG A 268 -23.24 10.26 -15.16
C ARG A 268 -24.44 10.11 -16.11
N GLU A 269 -24.25 10.41 -17.38
CA GLU A 269 -25.30 10.20 -18.40
C GLU A 269 -25.77 8.74 -18.42
N LYS A 270 -24.83 7.79 -18.40
CA LYS A 270 -25.14 6.35 -18.41
C LYS A 270 -25.84 5.87 -17.15
N VAL A 271 -25.49 6.41 -15.98
CA VAL A 271 -26.22 6.16 -14.72
C VAL A 271 -27.68 6.55 -14.85
N GLU A 272 -27.98 7.74 -15.39
CA GLU A 272 -29.35 8.22 -15.58
C GLU A 272 -30.12 7.41 -16.64
N GLU A 273 -29.46 6.91 -17.67
CA GLU A 273 -30.08 5.98 -18.64
C GLU A 273 -30.49 4.66 -17.95
N ILE A 274 -29.57 4.02 -17.22
CA ILE A 274 -29.82 2.74 -16.54
C ILE A 274 -30.96 2.86 -15.52
N LYS A 275 -31.07 4.02 -14.83
CA LYS A 275 -32.17 4.27 -13.89
C LYS A 275 -33.52 4.38 -14.55
N LYS A 276 -33.59 4.88 -15.77
CA LYS A 276 -34.82 5.00 -16.54
C LYS A 276 -35.30 3.68 -17.15
N GLU A 277 -34.38 2.73 -17.32
CA GLU A 277 -34.66 1.40 -17.87
C GLU A 277 -35.14 0.39 -16.80
N LYS A 278 -34.98 0.73 -15.50
CA LYS A 278 -35.51 -0.04 -14.35
C LYS A 278 -36.84 0.51 -13.86
#